data_d9f340f0d02cb886aa2945c0e99cc593
#
_entry.id   d9f340f0d02cb886aa2945c0e99cc593
#
_cell.length_a   1.000
_cell.length_b   1.000
_cell.length_c   1.000
_cell.angle_alpha   90.00
_cell.angle_beta   90.00
_cell.angle_gamma   90.00
#
_symmetry.space_group_name_H-M   'P 1'
#
loop_
_entity.id
_entity.type
_entity.pdbx_description
1 polymer ?
#
loop_
_entity_poly.entity_id
_entity_poly.type
_entity_poly.pdbx_seq_one_letter_code
_entity_poly.pdbx_strand_id
1 'polypeptide(L)'
;TYTIRELASQEMKNSAGATWDAATAGNAIGIWTASFGDQIDVVVSNNDGMGMSMFNAWAKDNKVPTFGYDANSDAVAAIAEGYGGTISQHADVQAYLTLRVLRNALDGVDIDTGIGTADDAGNCLVEGEDYRYSEEDRSYYALNIAVTAENYNDFTDSTRVYDKVANQLDESKSPSKKVWLNIYNASDNFLSS
;
A
#
# COMPACT_ATOMS: atom_id res chain seq x y z
N THR A 1 22.41 -20.78 -7.43
CA THR A 1 22.46 -19.90 -6.25
C THR A 1 22.81 -18.50 -6.73
N TYR A 2 22.00 -17.53 -6.42
CA TYR A 2 22.29 -16.11 -6.71
C TYR A 2 22.89 -15.49 -5.45
N THR A 3 23.87 -14.60 -5.64
CA THR A 3 24.44 -13.80 -4.56
C THR A 3 23.91 -12.37 -4.71
N ILE A 4 23.27 -11.85 -3.69
CA ILE A 4 22.85 -10.46 -3.64
C ILE A 4 23.97 -9.65 -2.97
N ARG A 5 24.37 -8.55 -3.60
CA ARG A 5 25.35 -7.61 -3.07
C ARG A 5 24.73 -6.23 -2.97
N GLU A 6 24.69 -5.67 -1.78
CA GLU A 6 24.33 -4.27 -1.58
C GLU A 6 25.47 -3.38 -2.09
N LEU A 7 25.17 -2.48 -3.01
CA LEU A 7 26.12 -1.49 -3.54
C LEU A 7 26.04 -0.17 -2.75
N ALA A 8 24.85 0.23 -2.37
CA ALA A 8 24.59 1.42 -1.56
C ALA A 8 23.25 1.29 -0.84
N SER A 9 23.15 1.95 0.32
CA SER A 9 21.88 2.24 1.00
C SER A 9 21.95 3.59 1.68
N GLN A 10 20.81 4.26 1.79
CA GLN A 10 20.72 5.59 2.40
C GLN A 10 19.33 5.82 2.98
N GLU A 11 19.29 6.41 4.17
CA GLU A 11 18.05 7.00 4.69
C GLU A 11 17.77 8.32 3.99
N MET A 12 16.58 8.46 3.39
CA MET A 12 16.22 9.63 2.60
C MET A 12 15.67 10.72 3.51
N LYS A 13 16.59 11.54 4.03
CA LYS A 13 16.31 12.73 4.85
C LYS A 13 16.57 14.01 4.07
N ASN A 14 15.66 14.96 4.15
CA ASN A 14 15.91 16.31 3.64
C ASN A 14 16.73 17.16 4.62
N SER A 15 17.09 18.36 4.21
CA SER A 15 17.89 19.30 5.02
C SER A 15 17.20 19.75 6.32
N ALA A 16 15.88 19.61 6.42
CA ALA A 16 15.11 19.89 7.63
C ALA A 16 15.00 18.68 8.58
N GLY A 17 15.56 17.52 8.18
CA GLY A 17 15.55 16.28 8.96
C GLY A 17 14.29 15.44 8.79
N ALA A 18 13.36 15.84 7.91
CA ALA A 18 12.21 15.01 7.59
C ALA A 18 12.64 13.79 6.75
N THR A 19 12.18 12.61 7.16
CA THR A 19 12.44 11.33 6.49
C THR A 19 11.47 11.10 5.32
N TRP A 20 11.71 10.05 4.54
CA TRP A 20 10.87 9.64 3.39
C TRP A 20 10.83 10.69 2.28
N ASP A 21 11.92 11.42 2.10
CA ASP A 21 12.00 12.52 1.16
C ASP A 21 12.29 12.03 -0.26
N ALA A 22 11.29 12.16 -1.13
CA ALA A 22 11.35 11.73 -2.52
C ALA A 22 12.40 12.50 -3.36
N ALA A 23 12.60 13.78 -3.07
CA ALA A 23 13.61 14.57 -3.79
C ALA A 23 15.02 14.10 -3.45
N THR A 24 15.28 13.80 -2.17
CA THR A 24 16.54 13.19 -1.73
C THR A 24 16.78 11.84 -2.40
N ALA A 25 15.73 11.02 -2.54
CA ALA A 25 15.81 9.74 -3.23
C ALA A 25 16.17 9.88 -4.73
N GLY A 26 15.53 10.81 -5.41
CA GLY A 26 15.85 11.14 -6.80
C GLY A 26 17.29 11.65 -7.01
N ASN A 27 17.81 12.44 -6.07
CA ASN A 27 19.22 12.87 -6.08
C ASN A 27 20.18 11.69 -5.82
N ALA A 28 19.84 10.81 -4.86
CA ALA A 28 20.66 9.66 -4.51
C ALA A 28 20.85 8.71 -5.70
N ILE A 29 19.80 8.41 -6.46
CA ILE A 29 19.91 7.54 -7.62
C ILE A 29 20.83 8.14 -8.71
N GLY A 30 20.84 9.45 -8.88
CA GLY A 30 21.78 10.13 -9.78
C GLY A 30 23.24 9.92 -9.38
N ILE A 31 23.53 9.98 -8.07
CA ILE A 31 24.87 9.72 -7.52
C ILE A 31 25.25 8.25 -7.68
N TRP A 32 24.33 7.34 -7.39
CA TRP A 32 24.57 5.91 -7.47
C TRP A 32 24.80 5.43 -8.90
N THR A 33 24.01 5.91 -9.86
CA THR A 33 24.20 5.62 -11.28
C THR A 33 25.54 6.13 -11.81
N ALA A 34 26.01 7.29 -11.34
CA ALA A 34 27.34 7.81 -11.68
C ALA A 34 28.48 6.98 -11.06
N SER A 35 28.26 6.45 -9.84
CA SER A 35 29.30 5.74 -9.09
C SER A 35 29.40 4.25 -9.48
N PHE A 36 28.31 3.58 -9.72
CA PHE A 36 28.22 2.13 -9.92
C PHE A 36 27.88 1.74 -11.36
N GLY A 37 27.24 2.62 -12.11
CA GLY A 37 26.95 2.39 -13.52
C GLY A 37 26.12 1.12 -13.74
N ASP A 38 26.66 0.26 -14.61
CA ASP A 38 26.00 -0.99 -15.01
C ASP A 38 26.14 -2.12 -13.98
N GLN A 39 26.66 -1.85 -12.79
CA GLN A 39 26.67 -2.80 -11.68
C GLN A 39 25.35 -2.83 -10.90
N ILE A 40 24.45 -1.87 -11.16
CA ILE A 40 23.14 -1.83 -10.51
C ILE A 40 22.18 -2.70 -11.32
N ASP A 41 21.68 -3.76 -10.70
CA ASP A 41 20.72 -4.69 -11.29
C ASP A 41 19.29 -4.44 -10.80
N VAL A 42 19.15 -3.83 -9.61
CA VAL A 42 17.84 -3.61 -8.96
C VAL A 42 17.91 -2.44 -7.97
N VAL A 43 16.81 -1.72 -7.84
CA VAL A 43 16.61 -0.72 -6.80
C VAL A 43 15.43 -1.14 -5.92
N VAL A 44 15.57 -1.00 -4.62
CA VAL A 44 14.51 -1.29 -3.64
C VAL A 44 14.29 -0.06 -2.78
N SER A 45 13.05 0.38 -2.67
CA SER A 45 12.62 1.52 -1.88
C SER A 45 11.63 1.09 -0.80
N ASN A 46 11.65 1.76 0.34
CA ASN A 46 10.71 1.51 1.43
C ASN A 46 9.28 1.96 1.12
N ASN A 47 9.10 2.87 0.16
CA ASN A 47 7.78 3.27 -0.31
C ASN A 47 7.81 3.68 -1.78
N ASP A 48 6.64 3.77 -2.39
CA ASP A 48 6.48 4.13 -3.80
C ASP A 48 6.85 5.59 -4.07
N GLY A 49 6.60 6.51 -3.16
CA GLY A 49 6.94 7.92 -3.36
C GLY A 49 8.43 8.13 -3.63
N MET A 50 9.29 7.47 -2.86
CA MET A 50 10.73 7.48 -3.09
C MET A 50 11.12 6.60 -4.29
N GLY A 51 10.52 5.42 -4.41
CA GLY A 51 10.76 4.49 -5.52
C GLY A 51 10.48 5.13 -6.89
N MET A 52 9.34 5.81 -7.02
CA MET A 52 8.96 6.52 -8.23
C MET A 52 9.90 7.70 -8.53
N SER A 53 10.33 8.41 -7.49
CA SER A 53 11.34 9.47 -7.67
C SER A 53 12.66 8.93 -8.21
N MET A 54 13.14 7.79 -7.69
CA MET A 54 14.33 7.12 -8.22
C MET A 54 14.12 6.60 -9.64
N PHE A 55 12.99 5.97 -9.91
CA PHE A 55 12.65 5.44 -11.23
C PHE A 55 12.59 6.54 -12.29
N ASN A 56 11.99 7.68 -11.97
CA ASN A 56 11.88 8.81 -12.87
C ASN A 56 13.22 9.56 -13.07
N ALA A 57 14.05 9.62 -12.03
CA ALA A 57 15.36 10.26 -12.08
C ALA A 57 16.47 9.39 -12.69
N TRP A 58 16.17 8.15 -13.07
CA TRP A 58 17.13 7.24 -13.70
C TRP A 58 17.62 7.80 -15.03
N ALA A 59 18.90 8.16 -15.09
CA ALA A 59 19.48 8.95 -16.20
C ALA A 59 19.98 8.10 -17.39
N LYS A 60 19.88 6.77 -17.33
CA LYS A 60 20.37 5.86 -18.37
C LYS A 60 19.23 5.24 -19.16
N ASP A 61 19.50 4.85 -20.40
CA ASP A 61 18.51 4.21 -21.29
C ASP A 61 18.08 2.82 -20.79
N ASN A 62 18.96 2.12 -20.05
CA ASN A 62 18.69 0.80 -19.46
C ASN A 62 18.17 0.93 -18.01
N LYS A 63 16.94 1.37 -17.84
CA LYS A 63 16.31 1.37 -16.50
C LYS A 63 16.33 -0.03 -15.91
N VAL A 64 16.73 -0.12 -14.63
CA VAL A 64 16.64 -1.37 -13.87
C VAL A 64 15.31 -1.45 -13.14
N PRO A 65 14.82 -2.66 -12.83
CA PRO A 65 13.63 -2.83 -12.01
C PRO A 65 13.77 -2.08 -10.69
N THR A 66 12.79 -1.22 -10.40
CA THR A 66 12.69 -0.49 -9.13
C THR A 66 11.44 -0.98 -8.40
N PHE A 67 11.59 -1.36 -7.14
CA PHE A 67 10.50 -1.88 -6.33
C PHE A 67 10.19 -0.92 -5.18
N GLY A 68 8.92 -0.76 -4.87
CA GLY A 68 8.44 0.08 -3.79
C GLY A 68 7.48 -0.64 -2.85
N TYR A 69 6.69 0.14 -2.13
CA TYR A 69 5.70 -0.30 -1.16
C TYR A 69 4.59 0.74 -1.08
N ASP A 70 3.36 0.38 -0.84
CA ASP A 70 2.11 1.13 -0.68
C ASP A 70 1.09 0.91 -1.82
N ALA A 71 1.53 0.49 -3.01
CA ALA A 71 0.71 0.39 -4.21
C ALA A 71 0.02 1.72 -4.58
N ASN A 72 0.77 2.81 -4.54
CA ASN A 72 0.29 4.11 -4.99
C ASN A 72 -0.11 4.04 -6.47
N SER A 73 -1.16 4.74 -6.86
CA SER A 73 -1.75 4.66 -8.20
C SER A 73 -0.76 5.00 -9.33
N ASP A 74 0.16 5.93 -9.10
CA ASP A 74 1.22 6.28 -10.04
C ASP A 74 2.27 5.16 -10.17
N ALA A 75 2.65 4.50 -9.08
CA ALA A 75 3.56 3.37 -9.09
C ALA A 75 2.92 2.14 -9.76
N VAL A 76 1.66 1.85 -9.47
CA VAL A 76 0.90 0.79 -10.14
C VAL A 76 0.84 1.03 -11.65
N ALA A 77 0.52 2.24 -12.08
CA ALA A 77 0.50 2.60 -13.51
C ALA A 77 1.89 2.47 -14.16
N ALA A 78 2.96 2.84 -13.45
CA ALA A 78 4.33 2.77 -13.95
C ALA A 78 4.86 1.34 -14.12
N ILE A 79 4.19 0.32 -13.58
CA ILE A 79 4.55 -1.09 -13.84
C ILE A 79 4.47 -1.40 -15.33
N ALA A 80 3.48 -0.85 -16.05
CA ALA A 80 3.39 -0.95 -17.50
C ALA A 80 4.57 -0.30 -18.25
N GLU A 81 5.28 0.64 -17.58
CA GLU A 81 6.43 1.38 -18.12
C GLU A 81 7.78 0.82 -17.65
N GLY A 82 7.77 -0.29 -16.89
CA GLY A 82 8.98 -0.98 -16.41
C GLY A 82 9.33 -0.73 -14.94
N TYR A 83 8.45 -0.11 -14.14
CA TYR A 83 8.57 -0.18 -12.69
C TYR A 83 8.43 -1.64 -12.25
N GLY A 84 9.34 -2.13 -11.39
CA GLY A 84 9.44 -3.56 -11.10
C GLY A 84 8.24 -4.13 -10.36
N GLY A 85 7.64 -3.31 -9.50
CA GLY A 85 6.47 -3.67 -8.70
C GLY A 85 6.42 -2.94 -7.37
N THR A 86 5.35 -3.18 -6.66
CA THR A 86 5.09 -2.60 -5.33
C THR A 86 4.38 -3.63 -4.44
N ILE A 87 4.18 -3.29 -3.17
CA ILE A 87 3.40 -4.09 -2.23
C ILE A 87 2.15 -3.30 -1.84
N SER A 88 0.98 -3.85 -2.07
CA SER A 88 -0.26 -3.32 -1.50
C SER A 88 -0.37 -3.73 -0.04
N GLN A 89 -0.56 -2.76 0.85
CA GLN A 89 -0.87 -2.97 2.26
C GLN A 89 -2.36 -3.24 2.49
N HIS A 90 -3.19 -3.22 1.45
CA HIS A 90 -4.65 -3.26 1.59
C HIS A 90 -5.19 -2.19 2.54
N ALA A 91 -4.86 -0.92 2.28
CA ALA A 91 -5.31 0.20 3.10
C ALA A 91 -6.84 0.29 3.19
N ASP A 92 -7.51 -0.02 2.09
CA ASP A 92 -8.96 -0.16 1.96
C ASP A 92 -9.55 -1.25 2.88
N VAL A 93 -8.92 -2.43 2.92
CA VAL A 93 -9.29 -3.51 3.86
C VAL A 93 -9.04 -3.09 5.30
N GLN A 94 -7.90 -2.46 5.58
CA GLN A 94 -7.59 -1.94 6.92
C GLN A 94 -8.64 -0.92 7.38
N ALA A 95 -9.03 0.01 6.51
CA ALA A 95 -10.05 1.00 6.80
C ALA A 95 -11.40 0.35 7.10
N TYR A 96 -11.83 -0.58 6.23
CA TYR A 96 -13.09 -1.29 6.42
C TYR A 96 -13.11 -2.08 7.74
N LEU A 97 -12.10 -2.91 8.00
CA LEU A 97 -12.01 -3.71 9.21
C LEU A 97 -12.04 -2.83 10.46
N THR A 98 -11.27 -1.74 10.45
CA THR A 98 -11.24 -0.78 11.57
C THR A 98 -12.61 -0.18 11.84
N LEU A 99 -13.30 0.29 10.81
CA LEU A 99 -14.63 0.89 10.94
C LEU A 99 -15.66 -0.14 11.36
N ARG A 100 -15.59 -1.37 10.83
CA ARG A 100 -16.54 -2.44 11.17
C ARG A 100 -16.38 -2.90 12.62
N VAL A 101 -15.16 -3.18 13.06
CA VAL A 101 -14.87 -3.56 14.46
C VAL A 101 -15.31 -2.44 15.41
N LEU A 102 -14.98 -1.19 15.10
CA LEU A 102 -15.40 -0.05 15.91
C LEU A 102 -16.90 0.08 15.98
N ARG A 103 -17.59 -0.09 14.84
CA ARG A 103 -19.06 -0.05 14.78
C ARG A 103 -19.66 -1.16 15.65
N ASN A 104 -19.19 -2.39 15.51
CA ASN A 104 -19.68 -3.53 16.29
C ASN A 104 -19.51 -3.29 17.80
N ALA A 105 -18.34 -2.80 18.22
CA ALA A 105 -18.07 -2.45 19.60
C ALA A 105 -19.01 -1.34 20.14
N LEU A 106 -19.32 -0.34 19.33
CA LEU A 106 -20.24 0.74 19.71
C LEU A 106 -21.69 0.27 19.80
N ASP A 107 -22.07 -0.69 18.99
CA ASP A 107 -23.42 -1.27 18.99
C ASP A 107 -23.57 -2.36 20.08
N GLY A 108 -22.48 -2.77 20.73
CA GLY A 108 -22.46 -3.77 21.80
C GLY A 108 -22.68 -5.19 21.28
N VAL A 109 -22.33 -5.45 20.03
CA VAL A 109 -22.32 -6.78 19.42
C VAL A 109 -20.88 -7.32 19.34
N ASP A 110 -20.73 -8.60 19.02
CA ASP A 110 -19.42 -9.19 18.81
C ASP A 110 -18.62 -8.43 17.74
N ILE A 111 -17.34 -8.22 17.98
CA ILE A 111 -16.47 -7.39 17.13
C ILE A 111 -16.32 -7.94 15.70
N ASP A 112 -16.46 -9.24 15.52
CA ASP A 112 -16.39 -9.96 14.25
C ASP A 112 -17.72 -10.03 13.48
N THR A 113 -18.80 -9.50 14.07
CA THR A 113 -20.13 -9.57 13.45
C THR A 113 -20.13 -9.01 12.04
N GLY A 114 -20.46 -9.85 11.06
CA GLY A 114 -20.55 -9.51 9.64
C GLY A 114 -19.20 -9.39 8.90
N ILE A 115 -18.06 -9.58 9.58
CA ILE A 115 -16.76 -9.68 8.90
C ILE A 115 -16.68 -11.05 8.21
N GLY A 116 -16.30 -11.07 6.93
CA GLY A 116 -16.25 -12.32 6.14
C GLY A 116 -17.60 -12.95 5.83
N THR A 117 -18.71 -12.29 6.15
CA THR A 117 -20.05 -12.77 5.81
C THR A 117 -20.48 -12.17 4.48
N ALA A 118 -20.83 -13.05 3.52
CA ALA A 118 -21.30 -12.59 2.21
C ALA A 118 -22.65 -11.87 2.31
N ASP A 119 -22.82 -10.83 1.52
CA ASP A 119 -24.11 -10.19 1.27
C ASP A 119 -24.99 -11.03 0.32
N ASP A 120 -26.18 -10.52 -0.04
CA ASP A 120 -27.10 -11.20 -0.94
C ASP A 120 -26.54 -11.38 -2.37
N ALA A 121 -25.55 -10.57 -2.75
CA ALA A 121 -24.83 -10.68 -4.03
C ALA A 121 -23.58 -11.57 -3.96
N GLY A 122 -23.25 -12.07 -2.78
CA GLY A 122 -22.07 -12.92 -2.55
C GLY A 122 -20.79 -12.15 -2.29
N ASN A 123 -20.87 -10.82 -2.09
CA ASN A 123 -19.67 -10.00 -1.84
C ASN A 123 -19.29 -10.07 -0.36
N CYS A 124 -18.03 -10.33 -0.09
CA CYS A 124 -17.42 -10.25 1.25
C CYS A 124 -15.90 -10.15 1.16
N LEU A 125 -15.28 -9.74 2.27
CA LEU A 125 -13.85 -9.98 2.47
C LEU A 125 -13.60 -11.46 2.78
N VAL A 126 -12.53 -12.02 2.23
CA VAL A 126 -12.18 -13.44 2.36
C VAL A 126 -10.99 -13.59 3.29
N GLU A 127 -11.17 -14.39 4.36
CA GLU A 127 -10.06 -14.74 5.23
C GLU A 127 -9.01 -15.59 4.48
N GLY A 128 -7.75 -15.23 4.64
CA GLY A 128 -6.64 -15.85 3.91
C GLY A 128 -6.29 -15.18 2.58
N GLU A 129 -7.16 -14.30 2.06
CA GLU A 129 -6.93 -13.52 0.84
C GLU A 129 -6.84 -12.01 1.13
N ASP A 130 -7.87 -11.47 1.77
CA ASP A 130 -7.95 -10.04 2.09
C ASP A 130 -7.42 -9.77 3.50
N TYR A 131 -7.71 -10.66 4.46
CA TYR A 131 -7.32 -10.49 5.84
C TYR A 131 -7.01 -11.83 6.54
N ARG A 132 -6.44 -11.72 7.73
CA ARG A 132 -6.24 -12.81 8.68
C ARG A 132 -6.67 -12.36 10.07
N TYR A 133 -7.39 -13.19 10.80
CA TYR A 133 -7.65 -12.98 12.23
C TYR A 133 -6.63 -13.73 13.08
N SER A 134 -6.15 -13.12 14.16
CA SER A 134 -5.30 -13.75 15.17
C SER A 134 -6.03 -13.75 16.50
N GLU A 135 -6.40 -14.94 16.98
CA GLU A 135 -7.01 -15.12 18.30
C GLU A 135 -6.05 -14.72 19.42
N GLU A 136 -4.76 -15.03 19.26
CA GLU A 136 -3.71 -14.70 20.23
C GLU A 136 -3.59 -13.18 20.47
N ASP A 137 -3.54 -12.41 19.38
CA ASP A 137 -3.41 -10.96 19.42
C ASP A 137 -4.76 -10.26 19.53
N ARG A 138 -5.86 -10.97 19.32
CA ARG A 138 -7.22 -10.44 19.14
C ARG A 138 -7.26 -9.32 18.10
N SER A 139 -6.62 -9.57 16.95
CA SER A 139 -6.37 -8.57 15.93
C SER A 139 -6.67 -9.09 14.53
N TYR A 140 -7.21 -8.21 13.72
CA TYR A 140 -7.33 -8.39 12.28
C TYR A 140 -6.11 -7.80 11.59
N TYR A 141 -5.54 -8.55 10.66
CA TYR A 141 -4.42 -8.13 9.81
C TYR A 141 -4.89 -8.14 8.36
N ALA A 142 -4.86 -6.99 7.70
CA ALA A 142 -4.97 -6.96 6.25
C ALA A 142 -3.73 -7.61 5.63
N LEU A 143 -3.91 -8.42 4.60
CA LEU A 143 -2.82 -9.15 3.98
C LEU A 143 -2.11 -8.29 2.93
N ASN A 144 -0.79 -8.27 2.98
CA ASN A 144 0.00 -7.61 1.96
C ASN A 144 0.02 -8.44 0.67
N ILE A 145 -0.12 -7.77 -0.47
CA ILE A 145 -0.09 -8.40 -1.79
C ILE A 145 1.02 -7.78 -2.63
N ALA A 146 1.84 -8.63 -3.25
CA ALA A 146 2.79 -8.19 -4.26
C ALA A 146 2.03 -7.77 -5.53
N VAL A 147 2.26 -6.55 -5.98
CA VAL A 147 1.70 -6.00 -7.22
C VAL A 147 2.81 -5.93 -8.25
N THR A 148 2.64 -6.71 -9.32
CA THR A 148 3.65 -6.91 -10.38
C THR A 148 3.01 -6.80 -11.75
N ALA A 149 3.79 -7.01 -12.80
CA ALA A 149 3.29 -7.05 -14.18
C ALA A 149 2.19 -8.11 -14.41
N GLU A 150 2.08 -9.10 -13.53
CA GLU A 150 1.08 -10.17 -13.66
C GLU A 150 -0.31 -9.76 -13.19
N ASN A 151 -0.40 -8.82 -12.20
CA ASN A 151 -1.67 -8.51 -11.53
C ASN A 151 -1.93 -7.01 -11.32
N TYR A 152 -1.08 -6.10 -11.80
CA TYR A 152 -1.23 -4.65 -11.55
C TYR A 152 -2.57 -4.09 -12.04
N ASN A 153 -3.18 -4.69 -13.07
CA ASN A 153 -4.49 -4.26 -13.56
C ASN A 153 -5.60 -4.39 -12.53
N ASP A 154 -5.47 -5.34 -11.59
CA ASP A 154 -6.45 -5.53 -10.50
C ASP A 154 -6.36 -4.42 -9.45
N PHE A 155 -5.28 -3.62 -9.47
CA PHE A 155 -4.99 -2.54 -8.53
C PHE A 155 -5.16 -1.15 -9.14
N THR A 156 -5.58 -1.04 -10.38
CA THR A 156 -5.89 0.25 -11.04
C THR A 156 -7.26 0.80 -10.63
N ASP A 157 -8.11 -0.04 -10.06
CA ASP A 157 -9.43 0.35 -9.57
C ASP A 157 -9.40 0.54 -8.05
N SER A 158 -9.54 1.79 -7.61
CA SER A 158 -9.57 2.16 -6.20
C SER A 158 -10.86 1.74 -5.48
N THR A 159 -11.90 1.32 -6.21
CA THR A 159 -13.18 0.87 -5.64
C THR A 159 -13.24 -0.63 -5.37
N ARG A 160 -12.21 -1.38 -5.72
CA ARG A 160 -12.11 -2.83 -5.66
C ARG A 160 -12.60 -3.48 -4.36
N VAL A 161 -12.23 -2.93 -3.21
CA VAL A 161 -12.70 -3.43 -1.91
C VAL A 161 -14.04 -2.82 -1.53
N TYR A 162 -14.30 -1.58 -1.93
CA TYR A 162 -15.60 -0.94 -1.71
C TYR A 162 -16.73 -1.78 -2.33
N ASP A 163 -16.55 -2.29 -3.53
CA ASP A 163 -17.54 -3.15 -4.19
C ASP A 163 -17.82 -4.44 -3.42
N LYS A 164 -16.81 -5.00 -2.73
CA LYS A 164 -16.97 -6.18 -1.88
C LYS A 164 -17.82 -5.93 -0.63
N VAL A 165 -17.88 -4.70 -0.13
CA VAL A 165 -18.45 -4.38 1.19
C VAL A 165 -19.55 -3.32 1.16
N ALA A 166 -19.77 -2.66 0.03
CA ALA A 166 -20.71 -1.56 -0.11
C ALA A 166 -22.13 -1.91 0.40
N ASN A 167 -22.59 -3.11 0.09
CA ASN A 167 -23.91 -3.58 0.50
C ASN A 167 -24.01 -3.99 1.99
N GLN A 168 -22.87 -4.05 2.67
CA GLN A 168 -22.82 -4.36 4.12
C GLN A 168 -22.90 -3.10 4.99
N LEU A 169 -22.79 -1.93 4.40
CA LEU A 169 -22.90 -0.64 5.06
C LEU A 169 -24.35 -0.17 4.99
N ASP A 170 -25.17 -0.56 5.95
CA ASP A 170 -26.55 -0.09 6.06
C ASP A 170 -26.58 1.35 6.58
N GLU A 171 -26.58 2.31 5.66
CA GLU A 171 -26.63 3.74 5.95
C GLU A 171 -27.90 4.16 6.73
N SER A 172 -28.99 3.39 6.65
CA SER A 172 -30.22 3.65 7.39
C SER A 172 -30.06 3.47 8.90
N LYS A 173 -29.04 2.73 9.33
CA LYS A 173 -28.65 2.48 10.73
C LYS A 173 -27.52 3.38 11.18
N SER A 174 -27.52 4.63 10.76
CA SER A 174 -26.50 5.59 11.20
C SER A 174 -26.48 5.67 12.74
N PRO A 175 -25.37 5.35 13.42
CA PRO A 175 -25.33 5.39 14.86
C PRO A 175 -25.42 6.82 15.36
N SER A 176 -26.06 6.99 16.53
CA SER A 176 -26.10 8.30 17.22
C SER A 176 -24.73 8.73 17.77
N LYS A 177 -23.73 7.85 17.69
CA LYS A 177 -22.37 8.07 18.20
C LYS A 177 -21.47 8.64 17.10
N LYS A 178 -20.64 9.60 17.47
CA LYS A 178 -19.68 10.23 16.56
C LYS A 178 -18.30 9.57 16.70
N VAL A 179 -17.70 9.27 15.57
CA VAL A 179 -16.30 8.81 15.48
C VAL A 179 -15.45 9.96 14.97
N TRP A 180 -14.32 10.22 15.62
CA TRP A 180 -13.33 11.17 15.13
C TRP A 180 -12.25 10.39 14.37
N LEU A 181 -12.11 10.67 13.09
CA LEU A 181 -11.02 10.17 12.27
C LEU A 181 -9.87 11.19 12.31
N ASN A 182 -8.72 10.77 12.81
CA ASN A 182 -7.50 11.56 12.75
C ASN A 182 -6.72 11.13 11.51
N ILE A 183 -6.67 11.99 10.50
CA ILE A 183 -5.87 11.78 9.29
C ILE A 183 -4.53 12.47 9.55
N TYR A 184 -3.47 11.67 9.62
CA TYR A 184 -2.10 12.14 9.88
C TYR A 184 -1.61 13.15 8.83
N ASN A 185 -1.89 12.88 7.55
CA ASN A 185 -1.56 13.76 6.45
C ASN A 185 -2.60 13.63 5.32
N ALA A 186 -3.40 14.67 5.12
CA ALA A 186 -4.47 14.66 4.10
C ALA A 186 -3.93 14.69 2.65
N SER A 187 -2.64 15.00 2.46
CA SER A 187 -1.97 14.96 1.15
C SER A 187 -1.18 13.68 0.91
N ASP A 188 -1.18 12.75 1.85
CA ASP A 188 -0.56 11.44 1.68
C ASP A 188 -1.45 10.59 0.76
N ASN A 189 -0.89 10.12 -0.35
CA ASN A 189 -1.64 9.35 -1.35
C ASN A 189 -2.18 8.03 -0.78
N PHE A 190 -1.50 7.45 0.20
CA PHE A 190 -1.93 6.24 0.89
C PHE A 190 -3.15 6.48 1.81
N LEU A 191 -3.20 7.65 2.49
CA LEU A 191 -4.26 7.99 3.44
C LEU A 191 -5.45 8.70 2.78
N SER A 192 -5.29 9.19 1.56
CA SER A 192 -6.32 9.96 0.82
C SER A 192 -6.98 9.17 -0.32
N SER A 193 -6.57 7.92 -0.53
CA SER A 193 -7.12 7.02 -1.56
C SER A 193 -8.44 6.40 -1.16
#